data_3fe6fc8e461fba8e4d59c67dc2b89e79
#
_entry.id   3fe6fc8e461fba8e4d59c67dc2b89e79
#
_cell.length_a   1.000
_cell.length_b   1.000
_cell.length_c   1.000
_cell.angle_alpha   90.00
_cell.angle_beta   90.00
_cell.angle_gamma   90.00
#
_symmetry.space_group_name_H-M   'P 1'
#
loop_
_entity.id
_entity.type
_entity.pdbx_description
1 polymer ?
#
loop_
_entity_poly.entity_id
_entity_poly.type
_entity_poly.pdbx_seq_one_letter_code
_entity_poly.pdbx_strand_id
1 'polypeptide(L)'
;MITEFIDGLQQFHFLQNALITAIAIGIVAGAVGCFIILRGMSLMGDAISHAVLPGVALSFILGINFFIGAIVFGLLASVLITYIKSNSIIKSDTAIGITFSSFLALGVILIGVAKSSTDLFHILFGNILAVQDRDMWITIGVGAAVLLVIVLLFRPLLLTSFDPVLAQSMGVRVKVYHYLLMVLLTLVSVTAMQSVGTILIVAMLITPAATAYLYTNSLWSMMLLSSGLGALASILGLFIGYSLNIAVGSCIVLTSAVFFLISFFIAPKQRKNEHALSSH
;
A
#
# COMPACT_ATOMS: atom_id res chain seq x y z
N MET A 1 -30.88 5.40 -3.21
CA MET A 1 -29.40 5.31 -3.00
C MET A 1 -29.02 4.25 -1.97
N ILE A 2 -29.35 4.39 -0.66
CA ILE A 2 -28.98 3.37 0.34
C ILE A 2 -29.68 2.03 0.07
N THR A 3 -30.97 2.04 -0.22
CA THR A 3 -31.74 0.85 -0.58
C THR A 3 -31.21 0.20 -1.85
N GLU A 4 -30.98 0.95 -2.88
CA GLU A 4 -30.41 0.47 -4.16
C GLU A 4 -29.03 -0.17 -3.99
N PHE A 5 -28.18 0.38 -3.09
CA PHE A 5 -26.88 -0.21 -2.79
C PHE A 5 -27.01 -1.52 -2.01
N ILE A 6 -27.92 -1.59 -1.04
CA ILE A 6 -28.19 -2.82 -0.27
C ILE A 6 -28.78 -3.90 -1.19
N ASP A 7 -29.75 -3.53 -2.03
CA ASP A 7 -30.36 -4.43 -3.01
C ASP A 7 -29.30 -4.90 -4.03
N GLY A 8 -28.41 -3.97 -4.47
CA GLY A 8 -27.28 -4.28 -5.32
C GLY A 8 -26.31 -5.28 -4.69
N LEU A 9 -25.99 -5.12 -3.40
CA LEU A 9 -25.14 -6.07 -2.67
C LEU A 9 -25.76 -7.46 -2.54
N GLN A 10 -27.09 -7.56 -2.47
CA GLN A 10 -27.76 -8.85 -2.40
C GLN A 10 -27.90 -9.52 -3.78
N GLN A 11 -28.04 -8.73 -4.84
CA GLN A 11 -28.30 -9.24 -6.19
C GLN A 11 -27.01 -9.46 -7.01
N PHE A 12 -25.97 -8.65 -6.79
CA PHE A 12 -24.77 -8.66 -7.64
C PHE A 12 -23.55 -9.18 -6.90
N HIS A 13 -23.08 -10.34 -7.29
CA HIS A 13 -21.90 -11.01 -6.73
C HIS A 13 -20.61 -10.18 -6.92
N PHE A 14 -20.48 -9.47 -8.06
CA PHE A 14 -19.33 -8.61 -8.30
C PHE A 14 -19.19 -7.47 -7.29
N LEU A 15 -20.32 -6.93 -6.78
CA LEU A 15 -20.32 -5.85 -5.80
C LEU A 15 -19.91 -6.37 -4.42
N GLN A 16 -20.29 -7.61 -4.07
CA GLN A 16 -19.81 -8.28 -2.86
C GLN A 16 -18.30 -8.49 -2.90
N ASN A 17 -17.76 -9.00 -4.00
CA ASN A 17 -16.34 -9.19 -4.19
C ASN A 17 -15.57 -7.87 -4.11
N ALA A 18 -16.07 -6.82 -4.74
CA ALA A 18 -15.49 -5.49 -4.68
C ALA A 18 -15.43 -4.97 -3.24
N LEU A 19 -16.53 -5.11 -2.48
CA LEU A 19 -16.61 -4.65 -1.09
C LEU A 19 -15.64 -5.41 -0.19
N ILE A 20 -15.64 -6.74 -0.26
CA ILE A 20 -14.77 -7.59 0.56
C ILE A 20 -13.31 -7.31 0.25
N THR A 21 -12.96 -7.22 -1.03
CA THR A 21 -11.59 -6.93 -1.48
C THR A 21 -11.14 -5.54 -1.03
N ALA A 22 -11.99 -4.51 -1.18
CA ALA A 22 -11.68 -3.15 -0.76
C ALA A 22 -11.43 -3.06 0.75
N ILE A 23 -12.29 -3.70 1.56
CA ILE A 23 -12.13 -3.75 3.02
C ILE A 23 -10.84 -4.48 3.39
N ALA A 24 -10.58 -5.64 2.80
CA ALA A 24 -9.36 -6.42 3.05
C ALA A 24 -8.10 -5.60 2.74
N ILE A 25 -8.06 -4.95 1.58
CA ILE A 25 -6.95 -4.06 1.19
C ILE A 25 -6.84 -2.88 2.16
N GLY A 26 -7.94 -2.22 2.51
CA GLY A 26 -7.95 -1.10 3.46
C GLY A 26 -7.36 -1.46 4.82
N ILE A 27 -7.71 -2.64 5.36
CA ILE A 27 -7.17 -3.16 6.63
C ILE A 27 -5.68 -3.43 6.52
N VAL A 28 -5.27 -4.20 5.51
CA VAL A 28 -3.87 -4.64 5.35
C VAL A 28 -2.96 -3.47 5.00
N ALA A 29 -3.37 -2.63 4.05
CA ALA A 29 -2.62 -1.44 3.63
C ALA A 29 -2.49 -0.45 4.79
N GLY A 30 -3.56 -0.23 5.57
CA GLY A 30 -3.52 0.61 6.76
C GLY A 30 -2.51 0.12 7.81
N ALA A 31 -2.48 -1.19 8.08
CA ALA A 31 -1.54 -1.79 9.03
C ALA A 31 -0.07 -1.67 8.55
N VAL A 32 0.21 -2.04 7.30
CA VAL A 32 1.57 -1.95 6.70
C VAL A 32 2.00 -0.50 6.56
N GLY A 33 1.08 0.39 6.19
CA GLY A 33 1.30 1.83 6.03
C GLY A 33 1.84 2.50 7.29
N CYS A 34 1.45 2.04 8.48
CA CYS A 34 1.99 2.55 9.75
C CYS A 34 3.51 2.43 9.83
N PHE A 35 4.06 1.30 9.40
CA PHE A 35 5.52 1.10 9.39
C PHE A 35 6.22 1.99 8.36
N ILE A 36 5.57 2.24 7.22
CA ILE A 36 6.10 3.12 6.16
C ILE A 36 6.17 4.55 6.65
N ILE A 37 5.10 5.06 7.27
CA ILE A 37 5.03 6.41 7.84
C ILE A 37 6.08 6.59 8.94
N LEU A 38 6.18 5.65 9.88
CA LEU A 38 7.15 5.73 10.98
C LEU A 38 8.61 5.70 10.52
N ARG A 39 8.91 5.04 9.40
CA ARG A 39 10.25 4.99 8.82
C ARG A 39 10.56 6.16 7.87
N GLY A 40 9.62 7.08 7.66
CA GLY A 40 9.77 8.21 6.73
C GLY A 40 9.96 7.78 5.28
N MET A 41 9.34 6.68 4.86
CA MET A 41 9.46 6.13 3.50
C MET A 41 8.14 6.17 2.74
N SER A 42 7.39 7.27 2.86
CA SER A 42 6.03 7.38 2.31
C SER A 42 5.96 7.14 0.80
N LEU A 43 6.99 7.51 0.06
CA LEU A 43 7.05 7.29 -1.40
C LEU A 43 7.38 5.84 -1.80
N MET A 44 7.67 4.95 -0.83
CA MET A 44 8.08 3.57 -1.12
C MET A 44 6.94 2.75 -1.73
N GLY A 45 5.71 2.96 -1.27
CA GLY A 45 4.53 2.28 -1.83
C GLY A 45 4.32 2.64 -3.31
N ASP A 46 4.46 3.92 -3.65
CA ASP A 46 4.35 4.41 -5.02
C ASP A 46 5.47 3.85 -5.91
N ALA A 47 6.71 3.90 -5.42
CA ALA A 47 7.86 3.37 -6.13
C ALA A 47 7.73 1.87 -6.45
N ILE A 48 7.28 1.05 -5.48
CA ILE A 48 7.08 -0.39 -5.71
C ILE A 48 5.95 -0.62 -6.71
N SER A 49 4.83 0.08 -6.58
CA SER A 49 3.68 -0.09 -7.47
C SER A 49 4.04 0.18 -8.94
N HIS A 50 4.89 1.15 -9.21
CA HIS A 50 5.35 1.44 -10.56
C HIS A 50 6.56 0.60 -10.99
N ALA A 51 7.44 0.21 -10.06
CA ALA A 51 8.57 -0.67 -10.36
C ALA A 51 8.16 -2.09 -10.75
N VAL A 52 6.94 -2.48 -10.48
CA VAL A 52 6.34 -3.76 -10.91
C VAL A 52 6.07 -3.79 -12.42
N LEU A 53 5.89 -2.64 -13.08
CA LEU A 53 5.51 -2.56 -14.50
C LEU A 53 6.43 -3.33 -15.46
N PRO A 54 7.76 -3.23 -15.37
CA PRO A 54 8.64 -4.02 -16.24
C PRO A 54 8.44 -5.51 -16.05
N GLY A 55 8.19 -5.95 -14.79
CA GLY A 55 7.93 -7.34 -14.48
C GLY A 55 6.65 -7.87 -15.10
N VAL A 56 5.60 -7.05 -15.06
CA VAL A 56 4.32 -7.33 -15.69
C VAL A 56 4.46 -7.43 -17.21
N ALA A 57 5.11 -6.45 -17.82
CA ALA A 57 5.35 -6.43 -19.27
C ALA A 57 6.18 -7.64 -19.73
N LEU A 58 7.23 -7.98 -18.96
CA LEU A 58 8.07 -9.13 -19.27
C LEU A 58 7.31 -10.45 -19.10
N SER A 59 6.47 -10.57 -18.06
CA SER A 59 5.61 -11.74 -17.88
C SER A 59 4.66 -11.94 -19.06
N PHE A 60 4.09 -10.85 -19.57
CA PHE A 60 3.23 -10.89 -20.75
C PHE A 60 4.00 -11.35 -21.99
N ILE A 61 5.19 -10.80 -22.25
CA ILE A 61 6.04 -11.18 -23.39
C ILE A 61 6.43 -12.67 -23.33
N LEU A 62 6.76 -13.17 -22.12
CA LEU A 62 7.19 -14.54 -21.90
C LEU A 62 6.03 -15.55 -21.76
N GLY A 63 4.78 -15.08 -21.71
CA GLY A 63 3.62 -15.95 -21.51
C GLY A 63 3.55 -16.60 -20.12
N ILE A 64 4.21 -16.02 -19.10
CA ILE A 64 4.20 -16.51 -17.72
C ILE A 64 3.20 -15.75 -16.86
N ASN A 65 2.93 -16.29 -15.65
CA ASN A 65 2.00 -15.67 -14.75
C ASN A 65 2.44 -14.25 -14.34
N PHE A 66 1.55 -13.29 -14.51
CA PHE A 66 1.68 -11.89 -14.14
C PHE A 66 2.28 -11.67 -12.74
N PHE A 67 1.79 -12.41 -11.73
CA PHE A 67 2.25 -12.28 -10.35
C PHE A 67 3.75 -12.54 -10.18
N ILE A 68 4.30 -13.50 -10.94
CA ILE A 68 5.72 -13.86 -10.81
C ILE A 68 6.60 -12.67 -11.20
N GLY A 69 6.37 -12.07 -12.36
CA GLY A 69 7.14 -10.91 -12.79
C GLY A 69 6.91 -9.70 -11.89
N ALA A 70 5.67 -9.46 -11.47
CA ALA A 70 5.32 -8.38 -10.57
C ALA A 70 6.07 -8.49 -9.23
N ILE A 71 6.07 -9.65 -8.60
CA ILE A 71 6.78 -9.89 -7.32
C ILE A 71 8.29 -9.78 -7.52
N VAL A 72 8.84 -10.40 -8.54
CA VAL A 72 10.29 -10.39 -8.80
C VAL A 72 10.79 -8.96 -8.99
N PHE A 73 10.15 -8.16 -9.83
CA PHE A 73 10.57 -6.77 -10.08
C PHE A 73 10.28 -5.84 -8.90
N GLY A 74 9.18 -6.03 -8.19
CA GLY A 74 8.90 -5.30 -6.95
C GLY A 74 9.94 -5.56 -5.85
N LEU A 75 10.34 -6.81 -5.66
CA LEU A 75 11.41 -7.19 -4.74
C LEU A 75 12.77 -6.65 -5.20
N LEU A 76 13.08 -6.74 -6.49
CA LEU A 76 14.31 -6.22 -7.06
C LEU A 76 14.43 -4.71 -6.85
N ALA A 77 13.36 -3.96 -7.07
CA ALA A 77 13.30 -2.53 -6.79
C ALA A 77 13.52 -2.23 -5.30
N SER A 78 12.84 -2.96 -4.42
CA SER A 78 12.98 -2.81 -2.97
C SER A 78 14.40 -3.06 -2.49
N VAL A 79 15.04 -4.12 -3.01
CA VAL A 79 16.44 -4.45 -2.71
C VAL A 79 17.36 -3.36 -3.25
N LEU A 80 17.14 -2.89 -4.47
CA LEU A 80 17.97 -1.85 -5.10
C LEU A 80 17.88 -0.54 -4.32
N ILE A 81 16.68 -0.08 -3.94
CA ILE A 81 16.48 1.11 -3.11
C ILE A 81 17.24 0.97 -1.79
N THR A 82 17.08 -0.18 -1.12
CA THR A 82 17.76 -0.45 0.16
C THR A 82 19.27 -0.47 0.00
N TYR A 83 19.78 -1.07 -1.08
CA TYR A 83 21.20 -1.14 -1.39
C TYR A 83 21.81 0.25 -1.64
N ILE A 84 21.15 1.07 -2.47
CA ILE A 84 21.57 2.45 -2.74
C ILE A 84 21.60 3.26 -1.44
N LYS A 85 20.53 3.18 -0.63
CA LYS A 85 20.44 3.89 0.65
C LYS A 85 21.52 3.47 1.64
N SER A 86 21.89 2.19 1.70
CA SER A 86 22.86 1.68 2.66
C SER A 86 24.32 1.91 2.26
N ASN A 87 24.61 2.12 0.97
CA ASN A 87 25.97 2.23 0.44
C ASN A 87 26.28 3.61 -0.17
N SER A 88 25.39 4.59 -0.01
CA SER A 88 25.60 5.95 -0.51
C SER A 88 25.17 6.99 0.50
N ILE A 89 25.64 8.24 0.30
CA ILE A 89 25.24 9.42 1.09
C ILE A 89 23.86 9.99 0.66
N ILE A 90 23.22 9.36 -0.31
CA ILE A 90 21.98 9.82 -0.91
C ILE A 90 20.82 9.59 0.08
N LYS A 91 19.91 10.57 0.18
CA LYS A 91 18.70 10.46 0.99
C LYS A 91 17.76 9.37 0.45
N SER A 92 16.97 8.78 1.35
CA SER A 92 15.97 7.74 1.00
C SER A 92 15.10 8.13 -0.18
N ASP A 93 14.52 9.34 -0.15
CA ASP A 93 13.59 9.79 -1.18
C ASP A 93 14.25 9.91 -2.56
N THR A 94 15.54 10.31 -2.61
CA THR A 94 16.30 10.37 -3.85
C THR A 94 16.58 8.97 -4.41
N ALA A 95 16.95 8.00 -3.55
CA ALA A 95 17.15 6.61 -3.97
C ALA A 95 15.84 5.99 -4.49
N ILE A 96 14.73 6.28 -3.82
CA ILE A 96 13.39 5.87 -4.24
C ILE A 96 13.05 6.48 -5.60
N GLY A 97 13.24 7.80 -5.78
CA GLY A 97 12.92 8.51 -7.01
C GLY A 97 13.72 8.03 -8.22
N ILE A 98 15.03 7.77 -8.06
CA ILE A 98 15.89 7.25 -9.13
C ILE A 98 15.44 5.84 -9.54
N THR A 99 15.21 4.96 -8.58
CA THR A 99 14.76 3.59 -8.86
C THR A 99 13.38 3.60 -9.50
N PHE A 100 12.44 4.36 -8.96
CA PHE A 100 11.10 4.53 -9.51
C PHE A 100 11.13 4.96 -10.98
N SER A 101 11.80 6.07 -11.29
CA SER A 101 11.84 6.60 -12.66
C SER A 101 12.55 5.66 -13.63
N SER A 102 13.59 4.97 -13.20
CA SER A 102 14.31 3.99 -14.03
C SER A 102 13.46 2.76 -14.36
N PHE A 103 12.77 2.21 -13.35
CA PHE A 103 11.86 1.06 -13.57
C PHE A 103 10.63 1.45 -14.37
N LEU A 104 10.05 2.63 -14.11
CA LEU A 104 8.94 3.13 -14.89
C LEU A 104 9.31 3.29 -16.38
N ALA A 105 10.47 3.91 -16.67
CA ALA A 105 10.95 4.05 -18.03
C ALA A 105 11.19 2.70 -18.72
N LEU A 106 11.79 1.74 -17.99
CA LEU A 106 11.98 0.38 -18.48
C LEU A 106 10.62 -0.29 -18.76
N GLY A 107 9.65 -0.13 -17.86
CA GLY A 107 8.29 -0.65 -18.02
C GLY A 107 7.61 -0.11 -19.27
N VAL A 108 7.67 1.21 -19.49
CA VAL A 108 7.10 1.85 -20.68
C VAL A 108 7.73 1.33 -21.96
N ILE A 109 9.05 1.16 -22.00
CA ILE A 109 9.76 0.58 -23.15
C ILE A 109 9.28 -0.84 -23.43
N LEU A 110 9.22 -1.70 -22.39
CA LEU A 110 8.79 -3.10 -22.56
C LEU A 110 7.31 -3.21 -22.99
N ILE A 111 6.44 -2.33 -22.50
CA ILE A 111 5.04 -2.24 -22.92
C ILE A 111 4.96 -1.90 -24.42
N GLY A 112 5.76 -0.92 -24.87
CA GLY A 112 5.82 -0.59 -26.28
C GLY A 112 6.28 -1.75 -27.17
N VAL A 113 7.23 -2.55 -26.71
CA VAL A 113 7.69 -3.75 -27.42
C VAL A 113 6.63 -4.86 -27.41
N ALA A 114 5.89 -5.00 -26.33
CA ALA A 114 4.85 -6.03 -26.19
C ALA A 114 3.64 -5.83 -27.11
N LYS A 115 3.49 -4.67 -27.76
CA LYS A 115 2.37 -4.30 -28.66
C LYS A 115 0.96 -4.50 -28.06
N SER A 116 0.86 -4.58 -26.72
CA SER A 116 -0.37 -4.83 -25.97
C SER A 116 -0.66 -3.67 -25.02
N SER A 117 -0.94 -2.49 -25.59
CA SER A 117 -1.17 -1.29 -24.79
C SER A 117 -2.48 -1.30 -23.99
N THR A 118 -3.49 -2.04 -24.44
CA THR A 118 -4.85 -1.97 -23.87
C THR A 118 -4.97 -2.70 -22.52
N ASP A 119 -4.36 -3.88 -22.37
CA ASP A 119 -4.49 -4.67 -21.16
C ASP A 119 -3.65 -4.11 -19.99
N LEU A 120 -2.52 -3.47 -20.29
CA LEU A 120 -1.62 -2.94 -19.27
C LEU A 120 -2.12 -1.64 -18.63
N PHE A 121 -2.86 -0.81 -19.36
CA PHE A 121 -3.55 0.34 -18.77
C PHE A 121 -4.63 -0.09 -17.77
N HIS A 122 -5.37 -1.16 -18.04
CA HIS A 122 -6.35 -1.70 -17.09
C HIS A 122 -5.70 -2.19 -15.80
N ILE A 123 -4.51 -2.77 -15.88
CA ILE A 123 -3.76 -3.22 -14.71
C ILE A 123 -3.27 -2.04 -13.86
N LEU A 124 -2.84 -0.94 -14.49
CA LEU A 124 -2.37 0.25 -13.79
C LEU A 124 -3.48 1.00 -13.08
N PHE A 125 -4.59 1.21 -13.76
CA PHE A 125 -5.71 1.98 -13.20
C PHE A 125 -6.68 1.13 -12.40
N GLY A 126 -6.65 -0.20 -12.60
CA GLY A 126 -7.52 -1.15 -11.91
C GLY A 126 -9.01 -0.90 -12.14
N ASN A 127 -9.80 -1.88 -11.83
CA ASN A 127 -11.25 -1.71 -11.70
C ASN A 127 -11.75 -2.64 -10.58
N ILE A 128 -11.95 -2.08 -9.41
CA ILE A 128 -12.37 -2.84 -8.24
C ILE A 128 -13.69 -3.59 -8.45
N LEU A 129 -14.58 -3.08 -9.31
CA LEU A 129 -15.85 -3.74 -9.64
C LEU A 129 -15.67 -4.97 -10.56
N ALA A 130 -14.50 -5.12 -11.19
CA ALA A 130 -14.19 -6.24 -12.07
C ALA A 130 -13.38 -7.36 -11.37
N VAL A 131 -13.23 -7.29 -10.04
CA VAL A 131 -12.47 -8.27 -9.25
C VAL A 131 -13.16 -9.65 -9.31
N GLN A 132 -12.39 -10.65 -9.74
CA GLN A 132 -12.83 -12.04 -9.81
C GLN A 132 -12.72 -12.70 -8.43
N ASP A 133 -13.49 -13.76 -8.19
CA ASP A 133 -13.46 -14.54 -6.94
C ASP A 133 -12.04 -15.03 -6.61
N ARG A 134 -11.30 -15.46 -7.61
CA ARG A 134 -9.92 -15.93 -7.44
C ARG A 134 -9.01 -14.83 -6.90
N ASP A 135 -9.10 -13.62 -7.45
CA ASP A 135 -8.25 -12.49 -7.06
C ASP A 135 -8.62 -11.97 -5.67
N MET A 136 -9.92 -11.99 -5.33
CA MET A 136 -10.40 -11.69 -3.99
C MET A 136 -9.79 -12.65 -2.96
N TRP A 137 -9.85 -13.97 -3.20
CA TRP A 137 -9.29 -14.96 -2.27
C TRP A 137 -7.77 -14.89 -2.16
N ILE A 138 -7.06 -14.60 -3.25
CA ILE A 138 -5.62 -14.36 -3.23
C ILE A 138 -5.31 -13.13 -2.37
N THR A 139 -6.03 -12.04 -2.56
CA THR A 139 -5.84 -10.79 -1.79
C THR A 139 -6.09 -11.01 -0.30
N ILE A 140 -7.15 -11.72 0.06
CA ILE A 140 -7.45 -12.06 1.46
C ILE A 140 -6.37 -12.97 2.03
N GLY A 141 -5.96 -14.01 1.31
CA GLY A 141 -4.96 -14.97 1.77
C GLY A 141 -3.60 -14.33 1.99
N VAL A 142 -3.12 -13.53 1.03
CA VAL A 142 -1.86 -12.78 1.16
C VAL A 142 -1.97 -11.73 2.27
N GLY A 143 -3.08 -11.00 2.33
CA GLY A 143 -3.33 -10.01 3.39
C GLY A 143 -3.32 -10.62 4.79
N ALA A 144 -3.99 -11.75 4.97
CA ALA A 144 -3.99 -12.48 6.24
C ALA A 144 -2.60 -13.00 6.62
N ALA A 145 -1.84 -13.52 5.65
CA ALA A 145 -0.46 -13.94 5.88
C ALA A 145 0.45 -12.78 6.28
N VAL A 146 0.33 -11.62 5.61
CA VAL A 146 1.08 -10.40 5.94
C VAL A 146 0.73 -9.92 7.35
N LEU A 147 -0.53 -9.83 7.72
CA LEU A 147 -0.96 -9.43 9.06
C LEU A 147 -0.47 -10.42 10.12
N LEU A 148 -0.53 -11.72 9.85
CA LEU A 148 -0.01 -12.75 10.74
C LEU A 148 1.49 -12.55 11.00
N VAL A 149 2.29 -12.34 9.95
CA VAL A 149 3.73 -12.09 10.08
C VAL A 149 3.99 -10.81 10.88
N ILE A 150 3.23 -9.74 10.65
CA ILE A 150 3.35 -8.48 11.41
C ILE A 150 3.05 -8.70 12.88
N VAL A 151 1.99 -9.44 13.21
CA VAL A 151 1.60 -9.72 14.62
C VAL A 151 2.64 -10.60 15.29
N LEU A 152 3.11 -11.67 14.65
CA LEU A 152 4.13 -12.57 15.20
C LEU A 152 5.47 -11.86 15.42
N LEU A 153 5.85 -10.98 14.52
CA LEU A 153 7.12 -10.26 14.56
C LEU A 153 6.95 -8.79 15.01
N PHE A 154 5.85 -8.48 15.71
CA PHE A 154 5.51 -7.12 16.10
C PHE A 154 6.63 -6.43 16.90
N ARG A 155 7.18 -7.10 17.93
CA ARG A 155 8.23 -6.53 18.80
C ARG A 155 9.51 -6.14 18.03
N PRO A 156 10.13 -7.03 17.24
CA PRO A 156 11.32 -6.65 16.48
C PRO A 156 11.03 -5.64 15.37
N LEU A 157 9.85 -5.69 14.74
CA LEU A 157 9.45 -4.68 13.73
C LEU A 157 9.26 -3.31 14.39
N LEU A 158 8.65 -3.26 15.59
CA LEU A 158 8.51 -2.04 16.37
C LEU A 158 9.88 -1.43 16.69
N LEU A 159 10.77 -2.20 17.33
CA LEU A 159 12.11 -1.75 17.72
C LEU A 159 12.91 -1.23 16.53
N THR A 160 12.93 -1.98 15.43
CA THR A 160 13.69 -1.57 14.24
C THR A 160 13.09 -0.37 13.50
N SER A 161 11.83 -0.02 13.79
CA SER A 161 11.17 1.15 13.17
C SER A 161 11.35 2.43 13.99
N PHE A 162 11.42 2.34 15.32
CA PHE A 162 11.60 3.49 16.20
C PHE A 162 13.07 3.80 16.49
N ASP A 163 13.85 2.79 16.85
CA ASP A 163 15.27 2.97 17.19
C ASP A 163 16.10 1.79 16.64
N PRO A 164 16.62 1.91 15.42
CA PRO A 164 17.46 0.89 14.83
C PRO A 164 18.78 0.65 15.60
N VAL A 165 19.31 1.69 16.28
CA VAL A 165 20.57 1.59 17.04
C VAL A 165 20.34 0.77 18.29
N LEU A 166 19.29 1.06 19.05
CA LEU A 166 18.89 0.29 20.21
C LEU A 166 18.56 -1.16 19.82
N ALA A 167 17.82 -1.36 18.73
CA ALA A 167 17.52 -2.70 18.23
C ALA A 167 18.80 -3.51 17.95
N GLN A 168 19.79 -2.89 17.33
CA GLN A 168 21.08 -3.53 17.06
C GLN A 168 21.87 -3.86 18.34
N SER A 169 21.85 -2.99 19.34
CA SER A 169 22.51 -3.24 20.63
C SER A 169 21.87 -4.38 21.41
N MET A 170 20.56 -4.61 21.20
CA MET A 170 19.81 -5.75 21.76
C MET A 170 19.97 -7.05 20.94
N GLY A 171 20.85 -7.07 19.92
CA GLY A 171 21.11 -8.25 19.11
C GLY A 171 20.08 -8.49 17.99
N VAL A 172 19.16 -7.55 17.74
CA VAL A 172 18.18 -7.67 16.65
C VAL A 172 18.85 -7.36 15.32
N ARG A 173 18.70 -8.25 14.34
CA ARG A 173 19.25 -8.07 12.98
C ARG A 173 18.44 -7.06 12.18
N VAL A 174 18.67 -5.77 12.39
CA VAL A 174 17.91 -4.66 11.77
C VAL A 174 17.76 -4.81 10.26
N LYS A 175 18.81 -5.21 9.54
CA LYS A 175 18.77 -5.42 8.08
C LYS A 175 17.72 -6.48 7.68
N VAL A 176 17.62 -7.59 8.42
CA VAL A 176 16.68 -8.67 8.11
C VAL A 176 15.23 -8.18 8.23
N TYR A 177 14.90 -7.46 9.32
CA TYR A 177 13.55 -6.92 9.51
C TYR A 177 13.22 -5.79 8.55
N HIS A 178 14.23 -5.05 8.08
CA HIS A 178 14.03 -4.07 7.03
C HIS A 178 13.65 -4.75 5.70
N TYR A 179 14.41 -5.76 5.26
CA TYR A 179 14.09 -6.52 4.05
C TYR A 179 12.76 -7.26 4.18
N LEU A 180 12.46 -7.83 5.34
CA LEU A 180 11.17 -8.47 5.60
C LEU A 180 10.02 -7.49 5.38
N LEU A 181 10.11 -6.27 5.94
CA LEU A 181 9.08 -5.25 5.73
C LEU A 181 8.93 -4.88 4.24
N MET A 182 10.05 -4.80 3.50
CA MET A 182 10.00 -4.55 2.06
C MET A 182 9.29 -5.67 1.30
N VAL A 183 9.55 -6.92 1.68
CA VAL A 183 8.83 -8.09 1.10
C VAL A 183 7.34 -8.01 1.39
N LEU A 184 6.95 -7.75 2.65
CA LEU A 184 5.55 -7.60 3.03
C LEU A 184 4.86 -6.47 2.27
N LEU A 185 5.52 -5.32 2.14
CA LEU A 185 5.02 -4.19 1.38
C LEU A 185 4.85 -4.54 -0.10
N THR A 186 5.84 -5.21 -0.71
CA THR A 186 5.76 -5.63 -2.10
C THR A 186 4.61 -6.61 -2.34
N LEU A 187 4.42 -7.59 -1.45
CA LEU A 187 3.31 -8.55 -1.55
C LEU A 187 1.96 -7.84 -1.48
N VAL A 188 1.77 -6.92 -0.54
CA VAL A 188 0.53 -6.14 -0.43
C VAL A 188 0.32 -5.25 -1.65
N SER A 189 1.38 -4.55 -2.10
CA SER A 189 1.27 -3.66 -3.26
C SER A 189 0.94 -4.42 -4.54
N VAL A 190 1.58 -5.56 -4.80
CA VAL A 190 1.36 -6.36 -6.02
C VAL A 190 -0.04 -6.97 -6.03
N THR A 191 -0.48 -7.58 -4.93
CA THR A 191 -1.82 -8.20 -4.85
C THR A 191 -2.93 -7.16 -4.93
N ALA A 192 -2.77 -6.05 -4.23
CA ALA A 192 -3.76 -4.97 -4.27
C ALA A 192 -3.78 -4.25 -5.62
N MET A 193 -2.63 -4.03 -6.26
CA MET A 193 -2.55 -3.37 -7.57
C MET A 193 -3.36 -4.11 -8.63
N GLN A 194 -3.33 -5.43 -8.64
CA GLN A 194 -4.11 -6.22 -9.59
C GLN A 194 -5.62 -6.03 -9.41
N SER A 195 -6.06 -5.93 -8.16
CA SER A 195 -7.49 -5.82 -7.84
C SER A 195 -8.01 -4.39 -7.97
N VAL A 196 -7.24 -3.39 -7.55
CA VAL A 196 -7.73 -2.02 -7.36
C VAL A 196 -6.93 -0.94 -8.09
N GLY A 197 -5.81 -1.31 -8.69
CA GLY A 197 -4.90 -0.40 -9.38
C GLY A 197 -3.91 0.33 -8.47
N THR A 198 -2.94 1.02 -9.10
CA THR A 198 -1.82 1.66 -8.38
C THR A 198 -2.25 2.86 -7.55
N ILE A 199 -3.15 3.70 -8.07
CA ILE A 199 -3.57 4.94 -7.39
C ILE A 199 -4.22 4.63 -6.05
N LEU A 200 -5.13 3.65 -6.02
CA LEU A 200 -5.85 3.33 -4.79
C LEU A 200 -4.94 2.70 -3.74
N ILE A 201 -4.04 1.80 -4.12
CA ILE A 201 -3.15 1.16 -3.14
C ILE A 201 -2.18 2.14 -2.50
N VAL A 202 -1.60 3.06 -3.27
CA VAL A 202 -0.69 4.10 -2.73
C VAL A 202 -1.42 4.99 -1.71
N ALA A 203 -2.63 5.44 -2.07
CA ALA A 203 -3.44 6.25 -1.16
C ALA A 203 -3.82 5.49 0.12
N MET A 204 -4.19 4.21 0.01
CA MET A 204 -4.57 3.37 1.15
C MET A 204 -3.39 3.01 2.07
N LEU A 205 -2.17 2.93 1.55
CA LEU A 205 -0.97 2.73 2.36
C LEU A 205 -0.59 3.98 3.17
N ILE A 206 -0.82 5.16 2.64
CA ILE A 206 -0.32 6.40 3.23
C ILE A 206 -1.40 7.09 4.07
N THR A 207 -2.57 7.35 3.48
CA THR A 207 -3.55 8.29 4.06
C THR A 207 -4.18 7.80 5.37
N PRO A 208 -4.67 6.55 5.50
CA PRO A 208 -5.21 6.07 6.77
C PRO A 208 -4.14 6.01 7.87
N ALA A 209 -2.90 5.62 7.52
CA ALA A 209 -1.80 5.56 8.46
C ALA A 209 -1.36 6.96 8.93
N ALA A 210 -1.27 7.93 8.02
CA ALA A 210 -1.00 9.32 8.36
C ALA A 210 -2.10 9.92 9.25
N THR A 211 -3.37 9.61 8.97
CA THR A 211 -4.51 10.02 9.79
C THR A 211 -4.41 9.45 11.21
N ALA A 212 -4.16 8.15 11.33
CA ALA A 212 -4.01 7.48 12.61
C ALA A 212 -2.81 8.03 13.43
N TYR A 213 -1.73 8.38 12.75
CA TYR A 213 -0.54 8.96 13.37
C TYR A 213 -0.81 10.28 14.10
N LEU A 214 -1.83 11.06 13.69
CA LEU A 214 -2.21 12.31 14.36
C LEU A 214 -2.81 12.10 15.75
N TYR A 215 -3.42 10.93 16.01
CA TYR A 215 -4.18 10.67 17.23
C TYR A 215 -3.54 9.65 18.18
N THR A 216 -2.55 8.90 17.72
CA THR A 216 -2.05 7.75 18.47
C THR A 216 -0.59 7.92 18.91
N ASN A 217 -0.28 7.40 20.11
CA ASN A 217 1.06 7.41 20.68
C ASN A 217 1.70 6.01 20.70
N SER A 218 0.98 4.96 20.29
CA SER A 218 1.50 3.60 20.22
C SER A 218 1.26 3.02 18.82
N LEU A 219 2.22 2.21 18.34
CA LEU A 219 2.11 1.57 17.03
C LEU A 219 0.88 0.64 16.94
N TRP A 220 0.56 -0.08 18.02
CA TRP A 220 -0.60 -0.97 18.04
C TRP A 220 -1.91 -0.21 17.82
N SER A 221 -2.12 0.87 18.59
CA SER A 221 -3.30 1.75 18.41
C SER A 221 -3.33 2.39 17.03
N MET A 222 -2.15 2.79 16.51
CA MET A 222 -2.00 3.35 15.17
C MET A 222 -2.45 2.36 14.09
N MET A 223 -2.02 1.09 14.18
CA MET A 223 -2.41 0.05 13.25
C MET A 223 -3.91 -0.23 13.29
N LEU A 224 -4.50 -0.36 14.48
CA LEU A 224 -5.93 -0.60 14.63
C LEU A 224 -6.76 0.56 14.05
N LEU A 225 -6.40 1.80 14.39
CA LEU A 225 -7.09 2.99 13.90
C LEU A 225 -6.93 3.15 12.38
N SER A 226 -5.71 2.96 11.87
CA SER A 226 -5.42 3.01 10.44
C SER A 226 -6.21 1.97 9.66
N SER A 227 -6.21 0.71 10.11
CA SER A 227 -6.98 -0.37 9.50
C SER A 227 -8.49 -0.09 9.52
N GLY A 228 -9.00 0.44 10.62
CA GLY A 228 -10.41 0.85 10.74
C GLY A 228 -10.77 1.98 9.77
N LEU A 229 -9.94 3.03 9.69
CA LEU A 229 -10.13 4.13 8.75
C LEU A 229 -10.03 3.68 7.29
N GLY A 230 -9.09 2.78 6.97
CA GLY A 230 -8.97 2.19 5.64
C GLY A 230 -10.21 1.39 5.25
N ALA A 231 -10.73 0.55 6.15
CA ALA A 231 -11.97 -0.19 5.94
C ALA A 231 -13.20 0.73 5.77
N LEU A 232 -13.32 1.76 6.61
CA LEU A 232 -14.41 2.74 6.50
C LEU A 232 -14.35 3.54 5.21
N ALA A 233 -13.16 3.99 4.80
CA ALA A 233 -12.97 4.69 3.53
C ALA A 233 -13.34 3.80 2.34
N SER A 234 -13.02 2.50 2.40
CA SER A 234 -13.39 1.51 1.39
C SER A 234 -14.91 1.35 1.28
N ILE A 235 -15.62 1.21 2.39
CA ILE A 235 -17.07 1.05 2.42
C ILE A 235 -17.76 2.30 1.88
N LEU A 236 -17.41 3.48 2.41
CA LEU A 236 -18.06 4.74 2.02
C LEU A 236 -17.70 5.14 0.59
N GLY A 237 -16.45 4.97 0.20
CA GLY A 237 -16.02 5.29 -1.17
C GLY A 237 -16.65 4.38 -2.22
N LEU A 238 -16.80 3.07 -1.91
CA LEU A 238 -17.51 2.14 -2.78
C LEU A 238 -19.01 2.48 -2.87
N PHE A 239 -19.63 2.81 -1.74
CA PHE A 239 -21.03 3.28 -1.71
C PHE A 239 -21.22 4.53 -2.60
N ILE A 240 -20.38 5.54 -2.44
CA ILE A 240 -20.45 6.78 -3.22
C ILE A 240 -20.22 6.50 -4.71
N GLY A 241 -19.15 5.76 -5.05
CA GLY A 241 -18.78 5.45 -6.42
C GLY A 241 -19.85 4.65 -7.16
N TYR A 242 -20.41 3.65 -6.51
CA TYR A 242 -21.50 2.83 -7.07
C TYR A 242 -22.80 3.64 -7.24
N SER A 243 -23.20 4.41 -6.22
CA SER A 243 -24.46 5.17 -6.23
C SER A 243 -24.44 6.32 -7.25
N LEU A 244 -23.27 6.93 -7.50
CA LEU A 244 -23.13 8.03 -8.46
C LEU A 244 -22.65 7.56 -9.85
N ASN A 245 -22.40 6.25 -10.02
CA ASN A 245 -21.88 5.66 -11.25
C ASN A 245 -20.55 6.31 -11.74
N ILE A 246 -19.63 6.51 -10.79
CA ILE A 246 -18.30 7.10 -11.04
C ILE A 246 -17.20 6.14 -10.61
N ALA A 247 -15.95 6.46 -10.90
CA ALA A 247 -14.78 5.61 -10.61
C ALA A 247 -14.67 5.31 -9.11
N VAL A 248 -15.00 4.11 -8.68
CA VAL A 248 -15.05 3.68 -7.28
C VAL A 248 -13.70 3.84 -6.59
N GLY A 249 -12.59 3.45 -7.26
CA GLY A 249 -11.24 3.60 -6.70
C GLY A 249 -10.94 5.05 -6.33
N SER A 250 -11.26 5.99 -7.20
CA SER A 250 -11.07 7.43 -6.93
C SER A 250 -11.94 7.93 -5.78
N CYS A 251 -13.17 7.43 -5.66
CA CYS A 251 -14.05 7.78 -4.53
C CYS A 251 -13.49 7.30 -3.20
N ILE A 252 -12.90 6.10 -3.16
CA ILE A 252 -12.24 5.59 -1.94
C ILE A 252 -11.05 6.46 -1.55
N VAL A 253 -10.21 6.86 -2.53
CA VAL A 253 -9.08 7.77 -2.31
C VAL A 253 -9.54 9.11 -1.76
N LEU A 254 -10.55 9.73 -2.39
CA LEU A 254 -11.10 11.01 -1.95
C LEU A 254 -11.72 10.91 -0.55
N THR A 255 -12.45 9.84 -0.25
CA THR A 255 -13.02 9.61 1.09
C THR A 255 -11.92 9.52 2.14
N SER A 256 -10.85 8.78 1.85
CA SER A 256 -9.67 8.68 2.73
C SER A 256 -9.00 10.04 2.92
N ALA A 257 -8.85 10.83 1.85
CA ALA A 257 -8.30 12.19 1.92
C ALA A 257 -9.17 13.14 2.75
N VAL A 258 -10.49 13.05 2.63
CA VAL A 258 -11.43 13.81 3.47
C VAL A 258 -11.28 13.44 4.95
N PHE A 259 -11.14 12.16 5.28
CA PHE A 259 -10.85 11.74 6.65
C PHE A 259 -9.55 12.35 7.18
N PHE A 260 -8.50 12.37 6.37
CA PHE A 260 -7.25 13.00 6.74
C PHE A 260 -7.42 14.51 6.98
N LEU A 261 -8.09 15.23 6.06
CA LEU A 261 -8.29 16.66 6.19
C LEU A 261 -9.11 17.03 7.45
N ILE A 262 -10.22 16.33 7.70
CA ILE A 262 -11.02 16.50 8.90
C ILE A 262 -10.15 16.27 10.14
N SER A 263 -9.40 15.17 10.15
CA SER A 263 -8.53 14.82 11.26
C SER A 263 -7.42 15.84 11.47
N PHE A 264 -6.85 16.38 10.41
CA PHE A 264 -5.80 17.41 10.49
C PHE A 264 -6.28 18.69 11.17
N PHE A 265 -7.51 19.12 10.92
CA PHE A 265 -8.07 20.31 11.56
C PHE A 265 -8.54 20.08 13.00
N ILE A 266 -8.94 18.86 13.35
CA ILE A 266 -9.46 18.51 14.68
C ILE A 266 -8.34 18.04 15.62
N ALA A 267 -7.26 17.44 15.07
CA ALA A 267 -6.18 16.89 15.89
C ALA A 267 -5.55 17.92 16.83
N PRO A 268 -5.33 17.57 18.09
CA PRO A 268 -4.76 18.48 19.06
C PRO A 268 -3.34 18.92 18.65
N LYS A 269 -3.09 20.23 18.64
CA LYS A 269 -1.81 20.87 18.27
C LYS A 269 -0.63 20.51 19.19
N GLN A 270 -0.85 19.71 20.23
CA GLN A 270 0.13 19.41 21.29
C GLN A 270 1.41 18.73 20.84
N ARG A 271 1.42 18.04 19.71
CA ARG A 271 2.61 17.30 19.23
C ARG A 271 3.73 18.18 18.65
N LYS A 272 3.46 19.44 18.35
CA LYS A 272 4.47 20.37 17.79
C LYS A 272 5.51 20.81 18.83
N ASN A 273 5.18 20.76 20.12
CA ASN A 273 6.06 21.23 21.20
C ASN A 273 7.08 20.17 21.67
N GLU A 274 6.79 18.88 21.54
CA GLU A 274 7.71 17.83 21.98
C GLU A 274 8.91 17.66 21.03
N HIS A 275 8.72 17.88 19.71
CA HIS A 275 9.83 17.88 18.75
C HIS A 275 10.74 19.10 18.85
N ALA A 276 10.24 20.23 19.34
CA ALA A 276 11.04 21.44 19.54
C ALA A 276 11.95 21.33 20.78
N LEU A 277 11.58 20.50 21.75
CA LEU A 277 12.38 20.30 22.99
C LEU A 277 13.44 19.20 22.85
N SER A 278 13.35 18.34 21.84
CA SER A 278 14.34 17.27 21.58
C SER A 278 15.44 17.67 20.59
N SER A 279 15.43 18.89 20.06
CA SER A 279 16.41 19.42 19.12
C SER A 279 17.44 20.36 19.76
N HIS A 280 17.54 20.39 21.09
CA HIS A 280 18.59 21.10 21.84
C HIS A 280 19.49 20.13 22.61
#